data_877db9e92fc052b9490f59b6a9cccb47
#
_entry.id   877db9e92fc052b9490f59b6a9cccb47
#
_cell.length_a   1.000
_cell.length_b   1.000
_cell.length_c   1.000
_cell.angle_alpha   90.00
_cell.angle_beta   90.00
_cell.angle_gamma   90.00
#
_symmetry.space_group_name_H-M   'P 1'
#
loop_
_entity.id
_entity.type
_entity.pdbx_description
1 polymer ?
#
loop_
_entity_poly.entity_id
_entity_poly.type
_entity_poly.pdbx_seq_one_letter_code
_entity_poly.pdbx_strand_id
1 'polypeptide(L)'
;MKFNTFGNRNDPAVLFFHAMGVTGESSEPVAKYLQDWYFCILPTSTVYCKGQKYVSKADEVRQVEAYLKSQGVEHIEMVVASSIGADLAMAFLTGAKLPIGHVFFDGGQFAQIAKERAA
;
A
#
# COMPACT_ATOMS: atom_id res chain seq x y z
N MET A 1 5.34 -9.75 -7.06
CA MET A 1 5.31 -8.71 -6.02
C MET A 1 5.90 -9.27 -4.74
N LYS A 2 6.66 -8.47 -4.04
CA LYS A 2 7.27 -8.85 -2.77
C LYS A 2 6.52 -8.16 -1.63
N PHE A 3 6.35 -8.86 -0.51
CA PHE A 3 5.66 -8.32 0.65
C PHE A 3 6.55 -8.41 1.89
N ASN A 4 6.84 -7.27 2.49
CA ASN A 4 7.50 -7.21 3.78
C ASN A 4 6.45 -6.91 4.84
N THR A 5 6.56 -7.53 6.01
CA THR A 5 5.59 -7.33 7.08
C THR A 5 6.29 -7.06 8.40
N PHE A 6 5.64 -6.27 9.24
CA PHE A 6 6.10 -5.94 10.59
C PHE A 6 4.91 -5.97 11.53
N GLY A 7 5.12 -6.49 12.72
CA GLY A 7 4.07 -6.56 13.73
C GLY A 7 3.30 -7.87 13.73
N ASN A 8 2.25 -7.91 14.54
CA ASN A 8 1.46 -9.10 14.75
C ASN A 8 0.25 -9.11 13.81
N ARG A 9 0.04 -10.24 13.13
CA ARG A 9 -1.05 -10.46 12.19
C ARG A 9 -2.45 -10.26 12.80
N ASN A 10 -2.57 -10.37 14.12
CA ASN A 10 -3.84 -10.19 14.82
C ASN A 10 -4.16 -8.71 15.13
N ASP A 11 -3.19 -7.82 14.94
CA ASP A 11 -3.39 -6.40 15.14
C ASP A 11 -4.00 -5.75 13.88
N PRO A 12 -4.60 -4.56 14.01
CA PRO A 12 -5.15 -3.85 12.85
C PRO A 12 -4.11 -3.63 11.76
N ALA A 13 -4.50 -3.86 10.50
CA ALA A 13 -3.59 -3.80 9.36
C ALA A 13 -3.39 -2.37 8.85
N VAL A 14 -2.15 -2.05 8.51
CA VAL A 14 -1.77 -0.82 7.80
C VAL A 14 -1.04 -1.22 6.52
N LEU A 15 -1.51 -0.72 5.39
CA LEU A 15 -0.99 -1.06 4.07
C LEU A 15 -0.27 0.16 3.48
N PHE A 16 0.99 -0.03 3.06
CA PHE A 16 1.83 1.04 2.53
C PHE A 16 2.09 0.83 1.04
N PHE A 17 1.76 1.83 0.22
CA PHE A 17 2.12 1.84 -1.20
C PHE A 17 3.29 2.79 -1.41
N HIS A 18 4.41 2.27 -1.92
CA HIS A 18 5.67 3.03 -2.07
C HIS A 18 5.66 3.93 -3.31
N ALA A 19 6.55 4.94 -3.30
CA ALA A 19 6.77 5.83 -4.43
C ALA A 19 7.56 5.14 -5.54
N MET A 20 7.52 5.72 -6.74
CA MET A 20 8.35 5.28 -7.87
C MET A 20 9.84 5.52 -7.54
N GLY A 21 10.69 4.59 -7.95
CA GLY A 21 12.13 4.68 -7.72
C GLY A 21 12.60 4.17 -6.37
N VAL A 22 11.66 3.79 -5.49
CA VAL A 22 11.94 3.15 -4.22
C VAL A 22 11.12 1.87 -4.10
N THR A 23 11.42 1.04 -3.11
CA THR A 23 10.67 -0.20 -2.87
C THR A 23 9.80 -0.06 -1.62
N GLY A 24 9.01 -1.10 -1.33
CA GLY A 24 8.22 -1.13 -0.09
C GLY A 24 9.07 -0.93 1.16
N GLU A 25 10.34 -1.33 1.09
CA GLU A 25 11.29 -1.19 2.21
C GLU A 25 11.53 0.27 2.60
N SER A 26 11.21 1.23 1.71
CA SER A 26 11.32 2.66 2.04
C SER A 26 10.41 3.08 3.20
N SER A 27 9.34 2.33 3.44
CA SER A 27 8.41 2.59 4.55
C SER A 27 8.79 1.83 5.83
N GLU A 28 9.88 1.06 5.80
CA GLU A 28 10.30 0.24 6.93
C GLU A 28 10.51 1.03 8.23
N PRO A 29 11.14 2.23 8.22
CA PRO A 29 11.28 2.99 9.46
C PRO A 29 9.95 3.32 10.14
N VAL A 30 8.93 3.67 9.37
CA VAL A 30 7.59 3.93 9.88
C VAL A 30 6.93 2.65 10.37
N ALA A 31 7.05 1.57 9.60
CA ALA A 31 6.51 0.27 9.99
C ALA A 31 7.11 -0.24 11.30
N LYS A 32 8.41 -0.09 11.47
CA LYS A 32 9.09 -0.48 12.71
C LYS A 32 8.61 0.32 13.91
N TYR A 33 8.27 1.59 13.70
CA TYR A 33 7.71 2.42 14.76
C TYR A 33 6.30 1.97 15.15
N LEU A 34 5.49 1.52 14.17
CA LEU A 34 4.10 1.14 14.36
C LEU A 34 3.88 -0.33 14.72
N GLN A 35 4.90 -1.16 14.62
CA GLN A 35 4.75 -2.63 14.69
C GLN A 35 4.23 -3.16 16.03
N ASP A 36 4.34 -2.39 17.11
CA ASP A 36 3.84 -2.80 18.42
C ASP A 36 2.29 -2.72 18.50
N TRP A 37 1.67 -1.97 17.61
CA TRP A 37 0.22 -1.72 17.62
C TRP A 37 -0.49 -2.13 16.34
N TYR A 38 0.26 -2.27 15.23
CA TYR A 38 -0.32 -2.53 13.92
C TYR A 38 0.43 -3.62 13.19
N PHE A 39 -0.30 -4.33 12.34
CA PHE A 39 0.29 -5.24 11.37
C PHE A 39 0.56 -4.45 10.09
N CYS A 40 1.83 -4.12 9.86
CA CYS A 40 2.25 -3.30 8.73
C CYS A 40 2.62 -4.18 7.54
N ILE A 41 2.02 -3.91 6.38
CA ILE A 41 2.24 -4.65 5.13
C ILE A 41 2.83 -3.69 4.11
N LEU A 42 4.01 -4.02 3.60
CA LEU A 42 4.79 -3.18 2.69
C LEU A 42 4.98 -3.94 1.36
N PRO A 43 4.02 -3.88 0.43
CA PRO A 43 4.22 -4.49 -0.88
C PRO A 43 5.22 -3.70 -1.73
N THR A 44 6.04 -4.42 -2.47
CA THR A 44 6.92 -3.87 -3.50
C THR A 44 6.39 -4.28 -4.86
N SER A 45 6.14 -3.30 -5.74
CA SER A 45 5.64 -3.56 -7.08
C SER A 45 6.52 -4.56 -7.84
N THR A 46 5.91 -5.37 -8.71
CA THR A 46 6.63 -6.32 -9.55
C THR A 46 7.69 -5.66 -10.42
N VAL A 47 7.51 -4.38 -10.75
CA VAL A 47 8.52 -3.59 -11.49
C VAL A 47 9.90 -3.67 -10.84
N TYR A 48 9.93 -3.72 -9.49
CA TYR A 48 11.19 -3.73 -8.73
C TYR A 48 11.56 -5.12 -8.20
N CYS A 49 10.85 -6.16 -8.63
CA CYS A 49 11.10 -7.52 -8.18
C CYS A 49 11.82 -8.31 -9.26
N LYS A 50 13.05 -8.75 -8.97
CA LYS A 50 13.86 -9.52 -9.90
C LYS A 50 13.13 -10.82 -10.31
N GLY A 51 13.09 -11.09 -11.62
CA GLY A 51 12.46 -12.29 -12.15
C GLY A 51 10.95 -12.23 -12.29
N GLN A 52 10.34 -11.11 -11.89
CA GLN A 52 8.91 -10.89 -12.04
C GLN A 52 8.65 -9.89 -13.16
N LYS A 53 7.50 -10.04 -13.81
CA LYS A 53 7.11 -9.16 -14.91
C LYS A 53 5.89 -8.35 -14.53
N TYR A 54 5.98 -7.03 -14.66
CA TYR A 54 4.83 -6.15 -14.53
C TYR A 54 3.85 -6.40 -15.67
N VAL A 55 2.59 -6.62 -15.36
CA VAL A 55 1.52 -6.85 -16.33
C VAL A 55 0.62 -5.61 -16.46
N SER A 56 0.03 -5.20 -15.34
CA SER A 56 -0.88 -4.06 -15.32
C SER A 56 -1.13 -3.63 -13.88
N LYS A 57 -1.68 -2.43 -13.73
CA LYS A 57 -2.12 -1.94 -12.43
C LYS A 57 -3.16 -2.87 -11.81
N ALA A 58 -4.12 -3.35 -12.60
CA ALA A 58 -5.14 -4.28 -12.12
C ALA A 58 -4.51 -5.58 -11.61
N ASP A 59 -3.48 -6.08 -12.28
CA ASP A 59 -2.75 -7.26 -11.83
C ASP A 59 -2.05 -7.02 -10.49
N GLU A 60 -1.42 -5.85 -10.33
CA GLU A 60 -0.79 -5.46 -9.06
C GLU A 60 -1.82 -5.43 -7.92
N VAL A 61 -2.99 -4.86 -8.16
CA VAL A 61 -4.09 -4.82 -7.18
C VAL A 61 -4.52 -6.23 -6.81
N ARG A 62 -4.68 -7.13 -7.79
CA ARG A 62 -5.06 -8.52 -7.54
C ARG A 62 -4.04 -9.24 -6.67
N GLN A 63 -2.74 -8.98 -6.88
CA GLN A 63 -1.70 -9.58 -6.06
C GLN A 63 -1.76 -9.10 -4.61
N VAL A 64 -2.02 -7.81 -4.40
CA VAL A 64 -2.21 -7.26 -3.05
C VAL A 64 -3.42 -7.89 -2.38
N GLU A 65 -4.55 -7.96 -3.07
CA GLU A 65 -5.77 -8.55 -2.53
C GLU A 65 -5.57 -10.03 -2.17
N ALA A 66 -4.91 -10.78 -3.05
CA ALA A 66 -4.61 -12.19 -2.79
C ALA A 66 -3.74 -12.37 -1.56
N TYR A 67 -2.73 -11.52 -1.40
CA TYR A 67 -1.87 -11.56 -0.23
C TYR A 67 -2.64 -11.26 1.06
N LEU A 68 -3.45 -10.20 1.05
CA LEU A 68 -4.28 -9.84 2.22
C LEU A 68 -5.18 -11.00 2.62
N LYS A 69 -5.81 -11.64 1.65
CA LYS A 69 -6.66 -12.80 1.89
C LYS A 69 -5.86 -13.95 2.48
N SER A 70 -4.66 -14.22 1.97
CA SER A 70 -3.79 -15.29 2.47
C SER A 70 -3.36 -15.05 3.92
N GLN A 71 -3.30 -13.80 4.35
CA GLN A 71 -2.92 -13.42 5.71
C GLN A 71 -4.13 -13.31 6.64
N GLY A 72 -5.34 -13.54 6.14
CA GLY A 72 -6.55 -13.45 6.94
C GLY A 72 -6.96 -12.03 7.29
N VAL A 73 -6.50 -11.05 6.51
CA VAL A 73 -6.83 -9.64 6.73
C VAL A 73 -8.22 -9.36 6.18
N GLU A 74 -9.15 -9.02 7.06
CA GLU A 74 -10.55 -8.73 6.71
C GLU A 74 -10.90 -7.24 6.81
N HIS A 75 -10.00 -6.45 7.39
CA HIS A 75 -10.18 -5.01 7.61
C HIS A 75 -8.82 -4.33 7.55
N ILE A 76 -8.77 -3.16 6.93
CA ILE A 76 -7.56 -2.33 6.87
C ILE A 76 -7.81 -1.04 7.64
N GLU A 77 -7.04 -0.82 8.69
CA GLU A 77 -7.17 0.38 9.51
C GLU A 77 -6.73 1.63 8.73
N MET A 78 -5.63 1.54 8.01
CA MET A 78 -5.09 2.66 7.25
C MET A 78 -4.38 2.20 5.99
N VAL A 79 -4.58 2.94 4.91
CA VAL A 79 -3.78 2.85 3.68
C VAL A 79 -2.91 4.10 3.61
N VAL A 80 -1.61 3.92 3.49
CA VAL A 80 -0.63 5.00 3.33
C VAL A 80 -0.03 4.90 1.94
N ALA A 81 -0.09 5.97 1.18
CA ALA A 81 0.44 6.01 -0.17
C ALA A 81 1.35 7.22 -0.35
N SER A 82 2.53 7.01 -0.91
CA SER A 82 3.53 8.05 -1.13
C SER A 82 3.65 8.35 -2.61
N SER A 83 3.50 9.62 -2.98
CA SER A 83 3.75 10.13 -4.33
C SER A 83 2.98 9.32 -5.38
N ILE A 84 3.67 8.70 -6.34
CA ILE A 84 3.03 7.94 -7.42
C ILE A 84 2.40 6.62 -6.94
N GLY A 85 2.77 6.16 -5.74
CA GLY A 85 2.10 5.04 -5.10
C GLY A 85 0.61 5.30 -4.88
N ALA A 86 0.22 6.58 -4.85
CA ALA A 86 -1.18 6.98 -4.78
C ALA A 86 -2.01 6.45 -5.96
N ASP A 87 -1.41 6.30 -7.14
CA ASP A 87 -2.10 5.77 -8.31
C ASP A 87 -2.52 4.31 -8.10
N LEU A 88 -1.60 3.48 -7.61
CA LEU A 88 -1.91 2.10 -7.28
C LEU A 88 -2.87 2.00 -6.11
N ALA A 89 -2.70 2.86 -5.11
CA ALA A 89 -3.60 2.92 -3.96
C ALA A 89 -5.03 3.28 -4.39
N MET A 90 -5.19 4.24 -5.28
CA MET A 90 -6.52 4.61 -5.80
C MET A 90 -7.17 3.45 -6.55
N ALA A 91 -6.41 2.72 -7.35
CA ALA A 91 -6.92 1.54 -8.04
C ALA A 91 -7.35 0.45 -7.04
N PHE A 92 -6.55 0.24 -5.99
CA PHE A 92 -6.87 -0.70 -4.91
C PHE A 92 -8.16 -0.28 -4.19
N LEU A 93 -8.26 0.99 -3.81
CA LEU A 93 -9.41 1.53 -3.07
C LEU A 93 -10.71 1.45 -3.88
N THR A 94 -10.64 1.72 -5.19
CA THR A 94 -11.80 1.70 -6.07
C THR A 94 -12.45 0.32 -6.13
N GLY A 95 -11.64 -0.74 -6.12
CA GLY A 95 -12.12 -2.11 -6.17
C GLY A 95 -12.18 -2.82 -4.82
N ALA A 96 -11.84 -2.13 -3.73
CA ALA A 96 -11.73 -2.76 -2.43
C ALA A 96 -13.07 -3.30 -1.93
N LYS A 97 -13.06 -4.54 -1.49
CA LYS A 97 -14.21 -5.19 -0.84
C LYS A 97 -14.05 -5.24 0.67
N LEU A 98 -12.90 -4.82 1.18
CA LEU A 98 -12.60 -4.78 2.59
C LEU A 98 -12.94 -3.42 3.18
N PRO A 99 -13.44 -3.36 4.43
CA PRO A 99 -13.54 -2.09 5.12
C PRO A 99 -12.18 -1.44 5.31
N ILE A 100 -12.09 -0.14 5.03
CA ILE A 100 -10.87 0.65 5.17
C ILE A 100 -11.19 1.85 6.04
N GLY A 101 -10.46 1.99 7.17
CA GLY A 101 -10.73 3.04 8.14
C GLY A 101 -10.26 4.41 7.68
N HIS A 102 -9.00 4.52 7.27
CA HIS A 102 -8.40 5.79 6.89
C HIS A 102 -7.48 5.64 5.70
N VAL A 103 -7.34 6.73 4.93
CA VAL A 103 -6.40 6.79 3.81
C VAL A 103 -5.55 8.04 3.96
N PHE A 104 -4.24 7.87 3.88
CA PHE A 104 -3.29 8.97 3.97
C PHE A 104 -2.45 9.01 2.71
N PHE A 105 -2.47 10.16 2.00
CA PHE A 105 -1.65 10.40 0.83
C PHE A 105 -0.54 11.39 1.19
N ASP A 106 0.71 11.00 0.94
CA ASP A 106 1.88 11.81 1.25
C ASP A 106 2.43 12.44 -0.02
N GLY A 107 2.23 13.74 -0.15
CA GLY A 107 2.84 14.58 -1.17
C GLY A 107 2.54 14.23 -2.62
N GLY A 108 3.44 14.65 -3.49
CA GLY A 108 3.46 14.28 -4.89
C GLY A 108 2.32 14.82 -5.73
N GLN A 109 2.08 14.12 -6.83
CA GLN A 109 1.17 14.55 -7.89
C GLN A 109 -0.29 14.62 -7.42
N PHE A 110 -0.70 13.75 -6.53
CA PHE A 110 -2.07 13.76 -6.02
C PHE A 110 -2.40 15.05 -5.28
N ALA A 111 -1.49 15.52 -4.44
CA ALA A 111 -1.66 16.78 -3.71
C ALA A 111 -1.73 17.96 -4.67
N GLN A 112 -0.92 17.96 -5.73
CA GLN A 112 -0.94 18.99 -6.77
C GLN A 112 -2.29 19.03 -7.48
N ILE A 113 -2.81 17.88 -7.89
CA ILE A 113 -4.12 17.79 -8.56
C ILE A 113 -5.24 18.30 -7.65
N ALA A 114 -5.20 17.94 -6.37
CA ALA A 114 -6.19 18.40 -5.40
C ALA A 114 -6.17 19.91 -5.24
N LYS A 115 -4.98 20.51 -5.19
CA LYS A 115 -4.82 21.98 -5.14
C LYS A 115 -5.39 22.66 -6.38
N GLU A 116 -5.09 22.15 -7.55
CA GLU A 116 -5.56 22.72 -8.81
C GLU A 116 -7.07 22.68 -8.92
N ARG A 117 -7.70 21.62 -8.44
CA ARG A 117 -9.16 21.48 -8.47
C ARG A 117 -9.86 22.34 -7.43
N ALA A 118 -9.20 22.63 -6.31
CA ALA A 118 -9.74 23.46 -5.24
C ALA A 118 -9.64 24.96 -5.58
N ALA A 119 -8.71 25.32 -6.45
CA ALA A 119 -8.56 26.67 -6.94
C ALA A 119 -9.59 26.95 -8.03
#